data_98cc76d90261a463443c7abde7224a49
#
_entry.id   98cc76d90261a463443c7abde7224a49
#
_cell.length_a   1.000
_cell.length_b   1.000
_cell.length_c   1.000
_cell.angle_alpha   90.00
_cell.angle_beta   90.00
_cell.angle_gamma   90.00
#
_symmetry.space_group_name_H-M   'P 1'
#
loop_
_entity.id
_entity.type
_entity.pdbx_description
1 polymer ?
#
loop_
_entity_poly.entity_id
_entity_poly.type
_entity_poly.pdbx_seq_one_letter_code
_entity_poly.pdbx_strand_id
1 'polypeptide(L)'
;MALEAFRATLGGLSGVNVQVEPVNADAEGDGLLRTDLQTDVESALREAGFEVVTQSRLFAAVPGTPVLHLDVMTARFLGRYVYSIRLELWQAVRLVRDPSAQALAVTWFAPQLIGMVTKESLFTLRQTVRSTVDEFVRDCRAAAA
;
A
#
# COMPACT_ATOMS: atom_id res chain seq x y z
N MET A 1 17.22 6.27 12.60
CA MET A 1 16.34 7.18 13.37
C MET A 1 15.01 7.43 12.66
N ALA A 2 15.01 7.96 11.45
CA ALA A 2 13.75 8.22 10.73
C ALA A 2 12.92 6.94 10.47
N LEU A 3 13.57 5.86 10.09
CA LEU A 3 12.90 4.57 9.84
C LEU A 3 12.27 3.97 11.09
N GLU A 4 12.92 4.12 12.25
CA GLU A 4 12.38 3.63 13.52
C GLU A 4 11.13 4.40 13.93
N ALA A 5 11.11 5.71 13.71
CA ALA A 5 9.94 6.53 14.01
C ALA A 5 8.74 6.11 13.15
N PHE A 6 8.96 5.84 11.87
CA PHE A 6 7.89 5.33 10.99
C PHE A 6 7.40 3.95 11.41
N ARG A 7 8.30 3.06 11.78
CA ARG A 7 7.92 1.72 12.27
C ARG A 7 7.11 1.78 13.55
N ALA A 8 7.43 2.69 14.46
CA ALA A 8 6.70 2.85 15.70
C ALA A 8 5.22 3.18 15.48
N THR A 9 4.87 3.83 14.37
CA THR A 9 3.47 4.17 14.04
C THR A 9 2.63 2.94 13.68
N LEU A 10 3.26 1.79 13.46
CA LEU A 10 2.59 0.53 13.11
C LEU A 10 2.17 -0.28 14.34
N GLY A 11 2.64 0.08 15.53
CA GLY A 11 2.32 -0.63 16.76
C GLY A 11 0.82 -0.66 17.00
N GLY A 12 0.30 -1.86 17.31
CA GLY A 12 -1.12 -2.05 17.59
C GLY A 12 -2.03 -2.07 16.36
N LEU A 13 -1.48 -1.98 15.15
CA LEU A 13 -2.28 -2.02 13.92
C LEU A 13 -2.79 -3.44 13.68
N SER A 14 -4.11 -3.61 13.67
CA SER A 14 -4.75 -4.92 13.48
C SER A 14 -5.57 -5.03 12.21
N GLY A 15 -5.95 -3.92 11.61
CA GLY A 15 -6.76 -3.88 10.39
C GLY A 15 -6.48 -2.65 9.57
N VAL A 16 -6.67 -2.76 8.27
CA VAL A 16 -6.48 -1.66 7.33
C VAL A 16 -7.55 -1.71 6.24
N ASN A 17 -7.90 -0.55 5.71
CA ASN A 17 -8.57 -0.47 4.42
C ASN A 17 -7.51 -0.50 3.32
N VAL A 18 -7.80 -1.16 2.20
CA VAL A 18 -6.91 -1.21 1.04
C VAL A 18 -7.49 -0.37 -0.08
N GLN A 19 -6.70 0.56 -0.58
CA GLN A 19 -7.06 1.35 -1.75
C GLN A 19 -5.98 1.23 -2.81
N VAL A 20 -6.38 0.80 -4.00
CA VAL A 20 -5.50 0.70 -5.16
C VAL A 20 -5.90 1.78 -6.15
N GLU A 21 -4.95 2.62 -6.55
CA GLU A 21 -5.18 3.63 -7.57
C GLU A 21 -5.49 3.00 -8.93
N PRO A 22 -6.26 3.68 -9.78
CA PRO A 22 -6.51 3.19 -11.13
C PRO A 22 -5.20 2.95 -11.89
N VAL A 23 -5.16 1.84 -12.63
CA VAL A 23 -4.05 1.51 -13.52
C VAL A 23 -4.28 2.21 -14.85
N ASN A 24 -3.20 2.67 -15.51
CA ASN A 24 -3.31 3.29 -16.83
C ASN A 24 -3.99 2.34 -17.83
N ALA A 25 -4.78 2.90 -18.73
CA ALA A 25 -5.56 2.14 -19.69
C ALA A 25 -4.71 1.18 -20.55
N ASP A 26 -3.51 1.59 -20.94
CA ASP A 26 -2.58 0.75 -21.70
C ASP A 26 -2.25 -0.53 -20.94
N ALA A 27 -1.84 -0.40 -19.69
CA ALA A 27 -1.46 -1.54 -18.87
C ALA A 27 -2.66 -2.42 -18.52
N GLU A 28 -3.82 -1.83 -18.27
CA GLU A 28 -5.06 -2.60 -18.07
C GLU A 28 -5.43 -3.40 -19.32
N GLY A 29 -5.34 -2.78 -20.49
CA GLY A 29 -5.58 -3.47 -21.76
C GLY A 29 -4.63 -4.63 -22.01
N ASP A 30 -3.43 -4.56 -21.46
CA ASP A 30 -2.41 -5.62 -21.55
C ASP A 30 -2.44 -6.59 -20.36
N GLY A 31 -3.46 -6.51 -19.50
CA GLY A 31 -3.74 -7.52 -18.48
C GLY A 31 -3.34 -7.18 -17.05
N LEU A 32 -2.79 -5.99 -16.79
CA LEU A 32 -2.53 -5.56 -15.41
C LEU A 32 -3.79 -4.90 -14.84
N LEU A 33 -4.61 -5.68 -14.20
CA LEU A 33 -5.92 -5.23 -13.72
C LEU A 33 -5.84 -4.68 -12.30
N ARG A 34 -6.47 -3.53 -12.09
CA ARG A 34 -6.61 -2.95 -10.75
C ARG A 34 -7.27 -3.94 -9.78
N THR A 35 -8.29 -4.65 -10.22
CA THR A 35 -9.00 -5.63 -9.41
C THR A 35 -8.12 -6.77 -8.95
N ASP A 36 -7.20 -7.23 -9.80
CA ASP A 36 -6.22 -8.26 -9.44
C ASP A 36 -5.23 -7.75 -8.39
N LEU A 37 -4.75 -6.52 -8.55
CA LEU A 37 -3.86 -5.89 -7.58
C LEU A 37 -4.56 -5.71 -6.22
N GLN A 38 -5.81 -5.29 -6.22
CA GLN A 38 -6.63 -5.17 -5.00
C GLN A 38 -6.73 -6.53 -4.29
N THR A 39 -7.06 -7.57 -5.03
CA THR A 39 -7.15 -8.93 -4.50
C THR A 39 -5.81 -9.42 -3.96
N ASP A 40 -4.72 -9.17 -4.67
CA ASP A 40 -3.39 -9.58 -4.24
C ASP A 40 -2.99 -8.94 -2.90
N VAL A 41 -3.21 -7.65 -2.75
CA VAL A 41 -2.91 -6.93 -1.51
C VAL A 41 -3.78 -7.43 -0.36
N GLU A 42 -5.08 -7.54 -0.59
CA GLU A 42 -6.01 -8.01 0.44
C GLU A 42 -5.70 -9.44 0.88
N SER A 43 -5.42 -10.34 -0.07
CA SER A 43 -5.07 -11.72 0.24
C SER A 43 -3.79 -11.82 1.06
N ALA A 44 -2.75 -11.07 0.69
CA ALA A 44 -1.50 -11.05 1.42
C ALA A 44 -1.69 -10.57 2.86
N LEU A 45 -2.52 -9.56 3.06
CA LEU A 45 -2.82 -9.05 4.41
C LEU A 45 -3.61 -10.06 5.24
N ARG A 46 -4.62 -10.69 4.66
CA ARG A 46 -5.42 -11.71 5.36
C ARG A 46 -4.58 -12.93 5.73
N GLU A 47 -3.73 -13.39 4.84
CA GLU A 47 -2.79 -14.48 5.10
C GLU A 47 -1.85 -14.16 6.27
N ALA A 48 -1.52 -12.89 6.47
CA ALA A 48 -0.69 -12.42 7.57
C ALA A 48 -1.48 -12.16 8.87
N GLY A 49 -2.80 -12.33 8.86
CA GLY A 49 -3.64 -12.15 10.03
C GLY A 49 -4.25 -10.75 10.19
N PHE A 50 -4.10 -9.87 9.22
CA PHE A 50 -4.74 -8.56 9.24
C PHE A 50 -6.20 -8.64 8.82
N GLU A 51 -7.04 -7.85 9.49
CA GLU A 51 -8.39 -7.60 9.00
C GLU A 51 -8.35 -6.57 7.86
N VAL A 52 -9.01 -6.89 6.76
CA VAL A 52 -9.22 -5.94 5.66
C VAL A 52 -10.60 -5.31 5.85
N VAL A 53 -10.62 -4.02 6.14
CA VAL A 53 -11.82 -3.28 6.50
C VAL A 53 -12.37 -2.55 5.30
N THR A 54 -13.66 -2.65 5.05
CA THR A 54 -14.31 -1.87 4.00
C THR A 54 -14.27 -0.37 4.34
N GLN A 55 -14.28 0.48 3.32
CA GLN A 55 -14.22 1.92 3.52
C GLN A 55 -15.39 2.43 4.38
N SER A 56 -16.59 1.86 4.22
CA SER A 56 -17.77 2.25 5.01
C SER A 56 -17.63 1.92 6.50
N ARG A 57 -16.83 0.91 6.87
CA ARG A 57 -16.62 0.50 8.25
C ARG A 57 -15.34 1.08 8.86
N LEU A 58 -14.48 1.67 8.07
CA LEU A 58 -13.15 2.12 8.48
C LEU A 58 -13.21 3.09 9.65
N PHE A 59 -14.05 4.12 9.55
CA PHE A 59 -14.14 5.17 10.55
C PHE A 59 -14.76 4.69 11.88
N ALA A 60 -15.61 3.66 11.82
CA ALA A 60 -16.27 3.14 13.01
C ALA A 60 -15.50 2.01 13.69
N ALA A 61 -14.73 1.24 12.92
CA ALA A 61 -14.17 -0.03 13.37
C ALA A 61 -12.69 0.02 13.76
N VAL A 62 -11.90 0.92 13.16
CA VAL A 62 -10.45 0.94 13.36
C VAL A 62 -9.99 2.34 13.75
N PRO A 63 -9.42 2.49 14.97
CA PRO A 63 -8.87 3.78 15.40
C PRO A 63 -7.78 4.27 14.45
N GLY A 64 -7.80 5.57 14.13
CA GLY A 64 -6.83 6.19 13.26
C GLY A 64 -7.11 6.01 11.77
N THR A 65 -8.20 5.31 11.39
CA THR A 65 -8.64 5.13 10.01
C THR A 65 -7.50 4.74 9.05
N PRO A 66 -6.75 3.65 9.33
CA PRO A 66 -5.58 3.31 8.53
C PRO A 66 -5.97 2.81 7.12
N VAL A 67 -5.35 3.41 6.12
CA VAL A 67 -5.54 3.06 4.71
C VAL A 67 -4.19 2.68 4.12
N LEU A 68 -4.07 1.44 3.64
CA LEU A 68 -2.91 1.00 2.88
C LEU A 68 -3.18 1.31 1.41
N HIS A 69 -2.39 2.23 0.87
CA HIS A 69 -2.59 2.82 -0.44
C HIS A 69 -1.52 2.32 -1.40
N LEU A 70 -1.94 1.70 -2.49
CA LEU A 70 -1.07 1.20 -3.55
C LEU A 70 -1.27 2.05 -4.81
N ASP A 71 -0.16 2.53 -5.35
CA ASP A 71 -0.13 3.24 -6.63
C ASP A 71 0.90 2.58 -7.55
N VAL A 72 0.42 1.91 -8.58
CA VAL A 72 1.25 1.35 -9.65
C VAL A 72 1.10 2.24 -10.87
N MET A 73 2.08 3.08 -11.10
CA MET A 73 2.14 3.94 -12.27
C MET A 73 2.91 3.25 -13.38
N THR A 74 2.39 3.34 -14.60
CA THR A 74 3.03 2.75 -15.78
C THR A 74 3.05 3.75 -16.92
N ALA A 75 4.09 3.67 -17.74
CA ALA A 75 4.19 4.42 -18.99
C ALA A 75 4.71 3.48 -20.08
N ARG A 76 3.96 3.36 -21.16
CA ARG A 76 4.33 2.51 -22.30
C ARG A 76 5.34 3.22 -23.17
N PHE A 77 6.43 2.55 -23.51
CA PHE A 77 7.47 3.07 -24.38
C PHE A 77 8.14 1.95 -25.16
N LEU A 78 8.05 1.98 -26.49
CA LEU A 78 8.69 1.02 -27.41
C LEU A 78 8.40 -0.46 -27.03
N GLY A 79 7.14 -0.79 -26.79
CA GLY A 79 6.71 -2.16 -26.46
C GLY A 79 7.08 -2.61 -25.04
N ARG A 80 7.56 -1.70 -24.20
CA ARG A 80 7.89 -1.95 -22.80
C ARG A 80 7.11 -1.01 -21.90
N TYR A 81 7.11 -1.33 -20.62
CA TYR A 81 6.53 -0.47 -19.60
C TYR A 81 7.62 -0.01 -18.62
N VAL A 82 7.74 1.30 -18.48
CA VAL A 82 8.41 1.88 -17.31
C VAL A 82 7.36 1.93 -16.20
N TYR A 83 7.72 1.51 -15.00
CA TYR A 83 6.79 1.48 -13.88
C TYR A 83 7.37 2.09 -12.63
N SER A 84 6.48 2.57 -11.77
CA SER A 84 6.80 2.87 -10.39
C SER A 84 5.73 2.24 -9.48
N ILE A 85 6.18 1.69 -8.36
CA ILE A 85 5.29 1.10 -7.36
C ILE A 85 5.51 1.84 -6.06
N ARG A 86 4.41 2.41 -5.50
CA ARG A 86 4.40 3.07 -4.20
C ARG A 86 3.36 2.41 -3.32
N LEU A 87 3.79 2.01 -2.13
CA LEU A 87 2.91 1.50 -1.09
C LEU A 87 3.09 2.39 0.15
N GLU A 88 2.00 2.97 0.63
CA GLU A 88 2.00 3.91 1.74
C GLU A 88 0.87 3.58 2.71
N LEU A 89 1.13 3.76 3.99
CA LEU A 89 0.08 3.73 5.00
C LEU A 89 -0.30 5.16 5.38
N TRP A 90 -1.57 5.48 5.25
CA TRP A 90 -2.15 6.74 5.68
C TRP A 90 -2.95 6.52 6.95
N GLN A 91 -2.74 7.38 7.94
CA GLN A 91 -3.49 7.34 9.19
C GLN A 91 -3.86 8.75 9.63
N ALA A 92 -4.92 8.84 10.45
CA ALA A 92 -5.24 10.09 11.13
C ALA A 92 -4.15 10.42 12.15
N VAL A 93 -3.64 11.63 12.05
CA VAL A 93 -2.61 12.16 12.95
C VAL A 93 -3.04 13.48 13.55
N ARG A 94 -2.42 13.86 14.65
CA ARG A 94 -2.61 15.17 15.28
C ARG A 94 -1.30 15.91 15.32
N LEU A 95 -1.37 17.23 15.14
CA LEU A 95 -0.17 18.06 15.23
C LEU A 95 0.28 18.18 16.67
N VAL A 96 1.57 18.03 16.91
CA VAL A 96 2.15 18.18 18.26
C VAL A 96 1.96 19.59 18.79
N ARG A 97 2.12 20.62 17.92
CA ARG A 97 1.94 22.01 18.33
C ARG A 97 0.49 22.42 18.59
N ASP A 98 -0.46 21.66 18.00
CA ASP A 98 -1.90 21.88 18.17
C ASP A 98 -2.65 20.56 18.02
N PRO A 99 -2.83 19.80 19.13
CA PRO A 99 -3.47 18.48 19.08
C PRO A 99 -4.94 18.50 18.64
N SER A 100 -5.58 19.65 18.58
CA SER A 100 -6.93 19.77 18.02
C SER A 100 -6.94 19.69 16.50
N ALA A 101 -5.81 19.98 15.84
CA ALA A 101 -5.67 19.89 14.40
C ALA A 101 -5.35 18.44 14.01
N GLN A 102 -6.27 17.81 13.26
CA GLN A 102 -6.18 16.43 12.82
C GLN A 102 -6.19 16.36 11.29
N ALA A 103 -5.38 15.47 10.74
CA ALA A 103 -5.32 15.25 9.30
C ALA A 103 -4.94 13.80 9.01
N LEU A 104 -5.18 13.36 7.78
CA LEU A 104 -4.60 12.11 7.29
C LEU A 104 -3.18 12.40 6.79
N ALA A 105 -2.24 11.55 7.16
CA ALA A 105 -0.85 11.68 6.74
C ALA A 105 -0.23 10.33 6.49
N VAL A 106 0.79 10.30 5.65
CA VAL A 106 1.61 9.11 5.45
C VAL A 106 2.43 8.86 6.70
N THR A 107 2.20 7.73 7.35
CA THR A 107 2.92 7.35 8.58
C THR A 107 3.90 6.22 8.35
N TRP A 108 3.82 5.54 7.23
CA TRP A 108 4.75 4.51 6.79
C TRP A 108 4.75 4.46 5.27
N PHE A 109 5.88 4.14 4.68
CA PHE A 109 5.98 3.88 3.25
C PHE A 109 7.09 2.86 2.97
N ALA A 110 6.89 2.05 1.93
CA ALA A 110 7.95 1.21 1.38
C ALA A 110 8.88 2.04 0.49
N PRO A 111 10.15 1.64 0.33
CA PRO A 111 10.99 2.24 -0.70
C PRO A 111 10.30 2.18 -2.06
N GLN A 112 10.26 3.31 -2.77
CA GLN A 112 9.65 3.37 -4.10
C GLN A 112 10.45 2.51 -5.07
N LEU A 113 9.75 1.64 -5.81
CA LEU A 113 10.35 0.81 -6.83
C LEU A 113 10.12 1.44 -8.20
N ILE A 114 11.18 1.56 -8.98
CA ILE A 114 11.14 2.06 -10.35
C ILE A 114 11.87 1.06 -11.21
N GLY A 115 11.27 0.69 -12.33
CA GLY A 115 11.88 -0.29 -13.22
C GLY A 115 11.22 -0.32 -14.58
N MET A 116 11.62 -1.31 -15.36
CA MET A 116 11.12 -1.53 -16.70
C MET A 116 10.85 -3.00 -16.91
N VAL A 117 9.71 -3.32 -17.53
CA VAL A 117 9.34 -4.69 -17.92
C VAL A 117 8.90 -4.69 -19.38
N THR A 118 9.03 -5.85 -20.03
CA THR A 118 8.41 -6.05 -21.34
C THR A 118 6.90 -6.18 -21.17
N LYS A 119 6.16 -5.96 -22.25
CA LYS A 119 4.71 -6.17 -22.26
C LYS A 119 4.35 -7.60 -21.79
N GLU A 120 5.11 -8.58 -22.25
CA GLU A 120 4.89 -10.00 -21.93
C GLU A 120 5.17 -10.32 -20.46
N SER A 121 6.01 -9.52 -19.79
CA SER A 121 6.37 -9.68 -18.39
C SER A 121 5.60 -8.74 -17.45
N LEU A 122 4.62 -8.01 -17.95
CA LEU A 122 3.84 -7.05 -17.16
C LEU A 122 3.18 -7.71 -15.95
N PHE A 123 2.72 -8.95 -16.08
CA PHE A 123 2.11 -9.72 -14.98
C PHE A 123 3.03 -9.89 -13.77
N THR A 124 4.36 -9.81 -13.95
CA THR A 124 5.32 -9.99 -12.85
C THR A 124 5.22 -8.88 -11.82
N LEU A 125 4.64 -7.73 -12.16
CA LEU A 125 4.42 -6.63 -11.23
C LEU A 125 3.51 -7.04 -10.07
N ARG A 126 2.61 -8.00 -10.29
CA ARG A 126 1.75 -8.54 -9.22
C ARG A 126 2.58 -9.15 -8.11
N GLN A 127 3.60 -9.94 -8.45
CA GLN A 127 4.50 -10.54 -7.47
C GLN A 127 5.35 -9.47 -6.76
N THR A 128 5.79 -8.45 -7.48
CA THR A 128 6.53 -7.33 -6.90
C THR A 128 5.67 -6.58 -5.88
N VAL A 129 4.39 -6.37 -6.18
CA VAL A 129 3.44 -5.76 -5.24
C VAL A 129 3.28 -6.63 -3.99
N ARG A 130 3.12 -7.95 -4.13
CA ARG A 130 3.03 -8.86 -2.97
C ARG A 130 4.27 -8.79 -2.10
N SER A 131 5.45 -8.75 -2.70
CA SER A 131 6.72 -8.60 -1.96
C SER A 131 6.77 -7.29 -1.18
N THR A 132 6.23 -6.23 -1.73
CA THR A 132 6.15 -4.93 -1.06
C THR A 132 5.19 -4.97 0.13
N VAL A 133 4.06 -5.67 -0.01
CA VAL A 133 3.14 -5.89 1.11
C VAL A 133 3.80 -6.73 2.21
N ASP A 134 4.62 -7.70 1.86
CA ASP A 134 5.38 -8.50 2.83
C ASP A 134 6.34 -7.63 3.66
N GLU A 135 6.91 -6.59 3.09
CA GLU A 135 7.72 -5.61 3.82
C GLU A 135 6.88 -4.87 4.86
N PHE A 136 5.68 -4.45 4.48
CA PHE A 136 4.74 -3.82 5.39
C PHE A 136 4.40 -4.74 6.58
N VAL A 137 4.07 -5.99 6.29
CA VAL A 137 3.76 -6.99 7.32
C VAL A 137 4.94 -7.22 8.26
N ARG A 138 6.15 -7.32 7.71
CA ARG A 138 7.37 -7.45 8.51
C ARG A 138 7.57 -6.29 9.48
N ASP A 139 7.39 -5.08 8.99
CA ASP A 139 7.55 -3.88 9.81
C ASP A 139 6.46 -3.79 10.89
N CYS A 140 5.23 -4.20 10.58
CA CYS A 140 4.16 -4.29 11.57
C CYS A 140 4.49 -5.30 12.68
N ARG A 141 5.01 -6.46 12.33
CA ARG A 141 5.41 -7.49 13.29
C ARG A 141 6.58 -7.02 14.15
N ALA A 142 7.54 -6.33 13.57
CA ALA A 142 8.66 -5.76 14.31
C ALA A 142 8.20 -4.68 15.31
N ALA A 143 7.20 -3.88 14.95
CA ALA A 143 6.64 -2.86 15.83
C ALA A 143 5.83 -3.45 16.99
N ALA A 144 5.27 -4.66 16.81
CA ALA A 144 4.49 -5.35 17.84
C ALA A 144 5.37 -6.09 18.86
N ALA A 145 6.62 -6.33 18.52
CA ALA A 145 7.55 -7.09 19.37
C ALA A 145 8.06 -6.29 20.58
#